data_b7df88d95635f289d699be14e8a09b6b
#
_entry.id   b7df88d95635f289d699be14e8a09b6b
#
_cell.length_a   1.000
_cell.length_b   1.000
_cell.length_c   1.000
_cell.angle_alpha   90.00
_cell.angle_beta   90.00
_cell.angle_gamma   90.00
#
_symmetry.space_group_name_H-M   'P 1'
#
loop_
_entity.id
_entity.type
_entity.pdbx_description
1 polymer ?
#
loop_
_entity_poly.entity_id
_entity_poly.type
_entity_poly.pdbx_seq_one_letter_code
_entity_poly.pdbx_strand_id
1 'polypeptide(L)'
;MRYGVKLFVGIVLSTMLTSMGVLAQDITVIKAGSLFDSRSGDVTRDVLIVIEDDRIVAVMDGDEEIPDEAEVIDLSDSFVLPGVMDMHTHVVGNLANNFFAGYFQSPHRATIGGVVNAEKTLMAGFTTIRNVGAGDYMDVALRNAINDGEVPGPRMAVSGPSLGITGGHCDRNSLNSSFEERSDGVADGPWAVREKIRTNVKYGVDLTKFCATGGVFSKGTKVGMTQYTLEEMEAIVDESHTHGRKVAAHAHGNEGIKRAIIAGVDSIEHASFLDEEAVRMGMERGTFFAMDIYNTEYTLERGAENGVPEENINKEREVGTRQRQSFTLAVEMGAKVVFATDSGVYPHGDNGKQFARAVRFGMTPVQAIQSATSLTAELLGWEDQVGAIEEGLYADIIAVHGDPLDDISELEDVDFVMKGGVVYKSK
;
A
#
# COMPACT_ATOMS: atom_id res chain seq x y z
N MET A 1 -22.32 66.82 -59.41
CA MET A 1 -21.75 67.25 -58.12
C MET A 1 -22.03 66.07 -57.13
N ARG A 2 -20.99 65.29 -56.82
CA ARG A 2 -21.08 64.21 -55.80
C ARG A 2 -20.07 64.53 -54.72
N TYR A 3 -20.57 64.79 -53.53
CA TYR A 3 -19.74 64.98 -52.34
C TYR A 3 -19.49 63.61 -51.70
N GLY A 4 -18.22 63.23 -51.63
CA GLY A 4 -17.76 62.05 -50.93
C GLY A 4 -17.45 62.39 -49.46
N VAL A 5 -18.13 61.70 -48.52
CA VAL A 5 -17.81 61.81 -47.10
C VAL A 5 -16.80 60.70 -46.78
N LYS A 6 -15.61 61.06 -46.31
CA LYS A 6 -14.60 60.17 -45.77
C LYS A 6 -14.88 59.96 -44.30
N LEU A 7 -15.23 58.72 -43.95
CA LEU A 7 -15.39 58.30 -42.59
C LEU A 7 -14.00 57.82 -42.05
N PHE A 8 -13.50 58.49 -41.02
CA PHE A 8 -12.30 58.07 -40.28
C PHE A 8 -12.76 57.12 -39.16
N VAL A 9 -12.38 55.83 -39.25
CA VAL A 9 -12.53 54.90 -38.17
C VAL A 9 -11.21 54.88 -37.39
N GLY A 10 -11.23 55.48 -36.22
CA GLY A 10 -10.12 55.39 -35.24
C GLY A 10 -10.22 54.07 -34.48
N ILE A 11 -9.26 53.16 -34.69
CA ILE A 11 -9.09 51.96 -33.90
C ILE A 11 -8.36 52.35 -32.62
N VAL A 12 -9.07 52.36 -31.48
CA VAL A 12 -8.45 52.45 -30.15
C VAL A 12 -8.06 51.05 -29.75
N LEU A 13 -6.76 50.74 -29.82
CA LEU A 13 -6.17 49.52 -29.32
C LEU A 13 -6.05 49.69 -27.79
N SER A 14 -7.04 49.18 -27.04
CA SER A 14 -6.95 49.06 -25.58
C SER A 14 -6.09 47.80 -25.25
N THR A 15 -4.84 48.04 -24.89
CA THR A 15 -3.98 47.00 -24.30
C THR A 15 -4.47 46.70 -22.88
N MET A 16 -5.30 45.66 -22.72
CA MET A 16 -5.50 45.05 -21.42
C MET A 16 -4.20 44.31 -21.04
N LEU A 17 -3.41 44.89 -20.17
CA LEU A 17 -2.43 44.19 -19.36
C LEU A 17 -3.24 43.34 -18.35
N THR A 18 -3.47 42.08 -18.68
CA THR A 18 -3.81 41.08 -17.68
C THR A 18 -2.56 40.87 -16.82
N SER A 19 -2.52 41.46 -15.65
CA SER A 19 -1.61 41.03 -14.59
C SER A 19 -2.00 39.59 -14.25
N MET A 20 -1.29 38.60 -14.78
CA MET A 20 -1.25 37.28 -14.18
C MET A 20 -0.64 37.50 -12.79
N GLY A 21 -1.48 37.50 -11.76
CA GLY A 21 -1.01 37.35 -10.40
C GLY A 21 -0.26 36.03 -10.36
N VAL A 22 1.04 36.07 -10.18
CA VAL A 22 1.81 34.94 -9.70
C VAL A 22 1.21 34.65 -8.34
N LEU A 23 0.45 33.57 -8.22
CA LEU A 23 0.09 33.03 -6.93
C LEU A 23 1.44 32.76 -6.23
N ALA A 24 1.66 33.37 -5.08
CA ALA A 24 2.83 33.05 -4.28
C ALA A 24 2.73 31.53 -4.00
N GLN A 25 3.74 30.78 -4.39
CA GLN A 25 3.86 29.37 -4.03
C GLN A 25 4.05 29.32 -2.52
N ASP A 26 3.27 28.48 -1.84
CA ASP A 26 3.45 28.26 -0.41
C ASP A 26 4.73 27.43 -0.21
N ILE A 27 5.78 28.08 0.28
CA ILE A 27 7.07 27.43 0.55
C ILE A 27 7.06 26.97 2.00
N THR A 28 7.29 25.68 2.20
CA THR A 28 7.50 25.09 3.53
C THR A 28 8.92 24.57 3.63
N VAL A 29 9.61 24.84 4.74
CA VAL A 29 10.95 24.32 5.02
C VAL A 29 10.92 23.49 6.29
N ILE A 30 11.28 22.22 6.18
CA ILE A 30 11.46 21.33 7.34
C ILE A 30 12.93 21.36 7.73
N LYS A 31 13.21 21.69 9.02
CA LYS A 31 14.52 21.50 9.64
C LYS A 31 14.58 20.10 10.22
N ALA A 32 15.37 19.22 9.65
CA ALA A 32 15.52 17.84 10.09
C ALA A 32 16.81 17.66 10.90
N GLY A 33 16.73 17.13 12.15
CA GLY A 33 17.91 16.83 12.95
C GLY A 33 18.69 15.63 12.39
N SER A 34 17.99 14.63 11.90
CA SER A 34 18.54 13.49 11.14
C SER A 34 17.60 13.16 9.99
N LEU A 35 18.15 12.86 8.82
CA LEU A 35 17.40 12.47 7.64
C LEU A 35 17.89 11.10 7.14
N PHE A 36 16.98 10.14 7.02
CA PHE A 36 17.25 8.82 6.45
C PHE A 36 17.12 8.83 4.93
N ASP A 37 18.21 8.49 4.25
CA ASP A 37 18.18 8.18 2.83
C ASP A 37 17.72 6.72 2.61
N SER A 38 16.53 6.54 2.11
CA SER A 38 15.93 5.22 1.89
C SER A 38 16.57 4.44 0.74
N ARG A 39 17.33 5.09 -0.14
CA ARG A 39 18.01 4.39 -1.24
C ARG A 39 19.36 3.83 -0.80
N SER A 40 20.18 4.64 -0.14
CA SER A 40 21.51 4.20 0.34
C SER A 40 21.45 3.51 1.71
N GLY A 41 20.51 3.90 2.57
CA GLY A 41 20.44 3.50 3.98
C GLY A 41 21.30 4.38 4.90
N ASP A 42 21.87 5.46 4.38
CA ASP A 42 22.69 6.41 5.14
C ASP A 42 21.82 7.41 5.91
N VAL A 43 22.42 8.08 6.88
CA VAL A 43 21.80 9.16 7.66
C VAL A 43 22.62 10.44 7.53
N THR A 44 21.97 11.52 7.09
CA THR A 44 22.54 12.88 7.08
C THR A 44 21.97 13.69 8.22
N ARG A 45 22.79 14.51 8.86
CA ARG A 45 22.37 15.35 9.99
C ARG A 45 22.24 16.81 9.57
N ASP A 46 21.40 17.54 10.31
CA ASP A 46 21.19 18.97 10.13
C ASP A 46 20.87 19.32 8.66
N VAL A 47 19.69 18.92 8.20
CA VAL A 47 19.25 19.02 6.81
C VAL A 47 18.03 19.93 6.71
N LEU A 48 17.96 20.74 5.67
CA LEU A 48 16.77 21.50 5.26
C LEU A 48 16.09 20.80 4.08
N ILE A 49 14.79 20.55 4.22
CA ILE A 49 13.94 20.00 3.16
C ILE A 49 13.01 21.12 2.72
N VAL A 50 13.15 21.57 1.49
CA VAL A 50 12.33 22.65 0.90
C VAL A 50 11.20 22.05 0.09
N ILE A 51 9.99 22.50 0.34
CA ILE A 51 8.76 21.98 -0.24
C ILE A 51 8.02 23.15 -0.89
N GLU A 52 7.60 22.99 -2.13
CA GLU A 52 6.67 23.88 -2.83
C GLU A 52 5.41 23.10 -3.19
N ASP A 53 4.26 23.57 -2.73
CA ASP A 53 2.97 22.88 -2.88
C ASP A 53 3.02 21.44 -2.34
N ASP A 54 2.98 20.43 -3.21
CA ASP A 54 2.98 19.01 -2.83
C ASP A 54 4.32 18.30 -3.08
N ARG A 55 5.38 19.03 -3.52
CA ARG A 55 6.66 18.46 -3.95
C ARG A 55 7.86 18.96 -3.16
N ILE A 56 8.82 18.08 -3.01
CA ILE A 56 10.15 18.41 -2.53
C ILE A 56 10.89 19.07 -3.70
N VAL A 57 11.40 20.30 -3.50
CA VAL A 57 12.14 21.04 -4.52
C VAL A 57 13.63 21.12 -4.24
N ALA A 58 14.05 20.94 -2.99
CA ALA A 58 15.46 20.83 -2.63
C ALA A 58 15.66 20.09 -1.30
N VAL A 59 16.82 19.46 -1.17
CA VAL A 59 17.36 18.94 0.11
C VAL A 59 18.74 19.57 0.26
N MET A 60 18.97 20.35 1.33
CA MET A 60 20.13 21.22 1.49
C MET A 60 20.79 21.03 2.86
N ASP A 61 22.03 21.51 3.02
CA ASP A 61 22.71 21.53 4.32
C ASP A 61 22.01 22.51 5.28
N GLY A 62 22.04 22.20 6.58
CA GLY A 62 21.29 22.92 7.61
C GLY A 62 21.76 24.37 7.87
N ASP A 63 22.92 24.77 7.35
CA ASP A 63 23.48 26.14 7.45
C ASP A 63 23.11 27.03 6.25
N GLU A 64 22.37 26.52 5.26
CA GLU A 64 21.87 27.31 4.12
C GLU A 64 20.78 28.30 4.53
N GLU A 65 20.63 29.37 3.77
CA GLU A 65 19.66 30.44 4.05
C GLU A 65 18.22 30.01 3.72
N ILE A 66 17.33 30.16 4.71
CA ILE A 66 15.91 29.88 4.53
C ILE A 66 15.22 31.12 3.96
N PRO A 67 14.37 31.01 2.91
CA PRO A 67 13.61 32.14 2.41
C PRO A 67 12.76 32.82 3.50
N ASP A 68 12.76 34.15 3.56
CA ASP A 68 12.03 34.92 4.58
C ASP A 68 10.51 34.65 4.59
N GLU A 69 9.94 34.26 3.46
CA GLU A 69 8.52 33.96 3.27
C GLU A 69 8.14 32.50 3.58
N ALA A 70 9.11 31.61 3.86
CA ALA A 70 8.85 30.19 4.08
C ALA A 70 8.20 29.92 5.44
N GLU A 71 7.21 29.03 5.47
CA GLU A 71 6.74 28.39 6.70
C GLU A 71 7.81 27.41 7.19
N VAL A 72 8.29 27.56 8.41
CA VAL A 72 9.32 26.69 8.99
C VAL A 72 8.72 25.69 9.95
N ILE A 73 8.91 24.39 9.65
CA ILE A 73 8.57 23.27 10.54
C ILE A 73 9.88 22.79 11.17
N ASP A 74 9.98 22.94 12.50
CA ASP A 74 11.18 22.57 13.25
C ASP A 74 11.08 21.12 13.74
N LEU A 75 11.86 20.22 13.13
CA LEU A 75 12.07 18.82 13.48
C LEU A 75 13.56 18.56 13.77
N SER A 76 14.30 19.58 14.29
CA SER A 76 15.73 19.49 14.57
C SER A 76 16.10 18.49 15.66
N ASP A 77 15.14 18.13 16.52
CA ASP A 77 15.29 17.10 17.56
C ASP A 77 14.71 15.74 17.13
N SER A 78 14.38 15.56 15.83
CA SER A 78 13.69 14.37 15.31
C SER A 78 14.49 13.63 14.25
N PHE A 79 14.17 12.37 14.10
CA PHE A 79 14.63 11.51 13.01
C PHE A 79 13.57 11.50 11.90
N VAL A 80 13.92 12.06 10.75
CA VAL A 80 13.02 12.26 9.60
C VAL A 80 13.22 11.15 8.56
N LEU A 81 12.11 10.61 8.05
CA LEU A 81 12.09 9.54 7.06
C LEU A 81 11.08 9.87 5.96
N PRO A 82 11.20 9.24 4.78
CA PRO A 82 10.09 9.22 3.83
C PRO A 82 8.84 8.61 4.48
N GLY A 83 7.66 9.05 4.07
CA GLY A 83 6.41 8.41 4.45
C GLY A 83 6.45 6.92 4.15
N VAL A 84 6.13 6.09 5.16
CA VAL A 84 6.19 4.63 5.02
C VAL A 84 4.98 4.09 4.25
N MET A 85 5.14 2.90 3.67
CA MET A 85 4.17 2.29 2.77
C MET A 85 3.87 0.84 3.17
N ASP A 86 2.61 0.43 2.99
CA ASP A 86 2.12 -0.92 3.31
C ASP A 86 1.53 -1.59 2.07
N MET A 87 2.14 -2.68 1.62
CA MET A 87 1.79 -3.34 0.36
C MET A 87 0.71 -4.41 0.47
N HIS A 88 0.14 -4.62 1.66
CA HIS A 88 -0.97 -5.54 1.83
C HIS A 88 -1.92 -5.05 2.91
N THR A 89 -3.00 -4.39 2.50
CA THR A 89 -4.04 -3.90 3.42
C THR A 89 -5.43 -4.27 2.94
N HIS A 90 -6.38 -4.27 3.88
CA HIS A 90 -7.82 -4.39 3.65
C HIS A 90 -8.55 -3.22 4.33
N VAL A 91 -8.32 -2.00 3.82
CA VAL A 91 -8.73 -0.74 4.48
C VAL A 91 -10.25 -0.63 4.66
N VAL A 92 -11.05 -1.22 3.77
CA VAL A 92 -12.52 -1.30 3.91
C VAL A 92 -12.97 -2.55 4.68
N GLY A 93 -12.03 -3.41 5.08
CA GLY A 93 -12.24 -4.59 5.90
C GLY A 93 -12.22 -4.27 7.39
N ASN A 94 -12.81 -5.14 8.21
CA ASN A 94 -12.80 -5.00 9.66
C ASN A 94 -12.95 -6.35 10.38
N LEU A 95 -12.14 -7.34 9.99
CA LEU A 95 -12.11 -8.65 10.65
C LEU A 95 -11.61 -8.53 12.10
N ALA A 96 -10.75 -7.53 12.36
CA ALA A 96 -10.19 -7.24 13.66
C ALA A 96 -11.21 -7.07 14.79
N ASN A 97 -12.41 -6.58 14.49
CA ASN A 97 -13.43 -6.31 15.50
C ASN A 97 -14.55 -7.35 15.53
N ASN A 98 -14.84 -7.99 14.39
CA ASN A 98 -15.85 -9.03 14.27
C ASN A 98 -15.65 -9.79 12.96
N PHE A 99 -15.25 -11.05 13.07
CA PHE A 99 -15.02 -11.93 11.91
C PHE A 99 -16.20 -12.02 10.95
N PHE A 100 -17.44 -11.96 11.45
CA PHE A 100 -18.66 -12.06 10.65
C PHE A 100 -19.22 -10.69 10.20
N ALA A 101 -18.58 -9.57 10.56
CA ALA A 101 -19.12 -8.23 10.25
C ALA A 101 -19.45 -8.03 8.77
N GLY A 102 -18.61 -8.55 7.87
CA GLY A 102 -18.80 -8.44 6.42
C GLY A 102 -20.09 -9.07 5.88
N TYR A 103 -20.70 -10.01 6.62
CA TYR A 103 -21.99 -10.61 6.24
C TYR A 103 -23.22 -9.75 6.63
N PHE A 104 -23.06 -8.78 7.53
CA PHE A 104 -24.14 -7.98 8.09
C PHE A 104 -24.04 -6.50 7.76
N GLN A 105 -22.90 -6.06 7.25
CA GLN A 105 -22.69 -4.67 6.84
C GLN A 105 -22.99 -4.48 5.36
N SER A 106 -23.69 -3.40 5.02
CA SER A 106 -23.81 -3.01 3.62
C SER A 106 -22.48 -2.47 3.08
N PRO A 107 -22.23 -2.54 1.76
CA PRO A 107 -21.04 -1.93 1.13
C PRO A 107 -20.88 -0.45 1.50
N HIS A 108 -21.97 0.31 1.55
CA HIS A 108 -21.95 1.72 1.95
C HIS A 108 -21.39 1.92 3.37
N ARG A 109 -21.83 1.08 4.33
CA ARG A 109 -21.34 1.17 5.72
C ARG A 109 -19.89 0.74 5.83
N ALA A 110 -19.48 -0.25 5.05
CA ALA A 110 -18.08 -0.69 4.99
C ALA A 110 -17.18 0.41 4.41
N THR A 111 -17.60 1.09 3.34
CA THR A 111 -16.87 2.24 2.76
C THR A 111 -16.69 3.37 3.77
N ILE A 112 -17.74 3.74 4.52
CA ILE A 112 -17.64 4.76 5.61
C ILE A 112 -16.65 4.29 6.70
N GLY A 113 -16.65 3.00 7.03
CA GLY A 113 -15.65 2.42 7.93
C GLY A 113 -14.22 2.53 7.37
N GLY A 114 -14.09 2.39 6.05
CA GLY A 114 -12.85 2.56 5.33
C GLY A 114 -12.25 3.96 5.47
N VAL A 115 -13.07 5.02 5.49
CA VAL A 115 -12.60 6.40 5.74
C VAL A 115 -11.89 6.50 7.10
N VAL A 116 -12.52 5.95 8.15
CA VAL A 116 -11.93 5.96 9.51
C VAL A 116 -10.64 5.13 9.56
N ASN A 117 -10.60 4.01 8.87
CA ASN A 117 -9.41 3.16 8.81
C ASN A 117 -8.28 3.83 8.03
N ALA A 118 -8.58 4.48 6.91
CA ALA A 118 -7.62 5.21 6.08
C ALA A 118 -6.97 6.36 6.88
N GLU A 119 -7.77 7.14 7.61
CA GLU A 119 -7.25 8.19 8.49
C GLU A 119 -6.30 7.61 9.56
N LYS A 120 -6.69 6.53 10.26
CA LYS A 120 -5.83 5.88 11.25
C LYS A 120 -4.52 5.38 10.66
N THR A 121 -4.56 4.81 9.45
CA THR A 121 -3.38 4.31 8.74
C THR A 121 -2.45 5.47 8.37
N LEU A 122 -3.00 6.59 7.88
CA LEU A 122 -2.23 7.80 7.60
C LEU A 122 -1.59 8.38 8.87
N MET A 123 -2.36 8.50 9.98
CA MET A 123 -1.85 9.01 11.26
C MET A 123 -0.78 8.13 11.90
N ALA A 124 -0.68 6.86 11.50
CA ALA A 124 0.39 5.95 11.87
C ALA A 124 1.64 6.07 10.98
N GLY A 125 1.70 7.06 10.05
CA GLY A 125 2.84 7.33 9.20
C GLY A 125 2.79 6.65 7.82
N PHE A 126 1.76 5.86 7.53
CA PHE A 126 1.61 5.19 6.24
C PHE A 126 0.97 6.15 5.23
N THR A 127 1.80 6.85 4.46
CA THR A 127 1.36 7.84 3.47
C THR A 127 0.89 7.21 2.16
N THR A 128 1.28 5.96 1.91
CA THR A 128 0.85 5.16 0.74
C THR A 128 0.50 3.73 1.17
N ILE A 129 -0.57 3.17 0.60
CA ILE A 129 -0.96 1.78 0.81
C ILE A 129 -1.35 1.08 -0.50
N ARG A 130 -1.20 -0.24 -0.52
CA ARG A 130 -1.79 -1.10 -1.53
C ARG A 130 -2.94 -1.91 -0.89
N ASN A 131 -4.17 -1.65 -1.33
CA ASN A 131 -5.34 -2.39 -0.88
C ASN A 131 -5.60 -3.57 -1.81
N VAL A 132 -5.54 -4.79 -1.28
CA VAL A 132 -5.53 -6.02 -2.08
C VAL A 132 -6.80 -6.85 -1.94
N GLY A 133 -7.93 -6.17 -1.92
CA GLY A 133 -9.24 -6.81 -1.98
C GLY A 133 -10.36 -5.97 -1.37
N ALA A 134 -11.37 -5.67 -2.18
CA ALA A 134 -12.63 -5.07 -1.73
C ALA A 134 -13.75 -5.43 -2.70
N GLY A 135 -14.85 -5.97 -2.18
CA GLY A 135 -16.08 -6.16 -2.97
C GLY A 135 -16.68 -4.82 -3.39
N ASP A 136 -17.58 -4.83 -4.38
CA ASP A 136 -18.32 -3.65 -4.84
C ASP A 136 -17.45 -2.41 -5.16
N TYR A 137 -16.17 -2.59 -5.43
CA TYR A 137 -15.20 -1.50 -5.70
C TYR A 137 -15.17 -0.41 -4.62
N MET A 138 -15.41 -0.78 -3.37
CA MET A 138 -15.42 0.15 -2.22
C MET A 138 -14.06 0.85 -2.03
N ASP A 139 -12.97 0.17 -2.30
CA ASP A 139 -11.61 0.72 -2.25
C ASP A 139 -11.33 1.73 -3.38
N VAL A 140 -11.90 1.52 -4.57
CA VAL A 140 -11.84 2.49 -5.68
C VAL A 140 -12.56 3.77 -5.30
N ALA A 141 -13.76 3.65 -4.70
CA ALA A 141 -14.53 4.82 -4.25
C ALA A 141 -13.77 5.59 -3.16
N LEU A 142 -13.19 4.89 -2.19
CA LEU A 142 -12.41 5.51 -1.11
C LEU A 142 -11.14 6.21 -1.65
N ARG A 143 -10.38 5.53 -2.53
CA ARG A 143 -9.21 6.13 -3.18
C ARG A 143 -9.56 7.42 -3.91
N ASN A 144 -10.65 7.43 -4.67
CA ASN A 144 -11.07 8.61 -5.42
C ASN A 144 -11.43 9.75 -4.47
N ALA A 145 -12.19 9.50 -3.40
CA ALA A 145 -12.53 10.51 -2.40
C ALA A 145 -11.28 11.09 -1.68
N ILE A 146 -10.26 10.25 -1.43
CA ILE A 146 -8.98 10.72 -0.88
C ILE A 146 -8.22 11.59 -1.91
N ASN A 147 -8.18 11.17 -3.18
CA ASN A 147 -7.50 11.90 -4.24
C ASN A 147 -8.18 13.26 -4.53
N ASP A 148 -9.50 13.32 -4.42
CA ASP A 148 -10.30 14.54 -4.58
C ASP A 148 -10.24 15.46 -3.35
N GLY A 149 -9.55 15.04 -2.27
CA GLY A 149 -9.41 15.79 -1.01
C GLY A 149 -10.67 15.85 -0.16
N GLU A 150 -11.68 15.00 -0.45
CA GLU A 150 -12.93 14.96 0.30
C GLU A 150 -12.76 14.35 1.70
N VAL A 151 -11.82 13.40 1.84
CA VAL A 151 -11.54 12.72 3.11
C VAL A 151 -10.01 12.51 3.29
N PRO A 152 -9.50 12.51 4.55
CA PRO A 152 -8.11 12.19 4.82
C PRO A 152 -7.82 10.69 4.59
N GLY A 153 -6.61 10.39 4.14
CA GLY A 153 -6.14 9.03 3.96
C GLY A 153 -4.83 8.95 3.20
N PRO A 154 -4.18 7.78 3.17
CA PRO A 154 -2.98 7.54 2.40
C PRO A 154 -3.27 7.56 0.88
N ARG A 155 -2.25 7.74 0.07
CA ARG A 155 -2.27 7.44 -1.36
C ARG A 155 -2.53 5.96 -1.55
N MET A 156 -3.44 5.56 -2.46
CA MET A 156 -3.87 4.16 -2.54
C MET A 156 -3.68 3.58 -3.94
N ALA A 157 -3.07 2.39 -4.02
CA ALA A 157 -3.21 1.49 -5.14
C ALA A 157 -4.25 0.40 -4.77
N VAL A 158 -5.28 0.21 -5.60
CA VAL A 158 -6.46 -0.60 -5.24
C VAL A 158 -6.76 -1.70 -6.25
N SER A 159 -7.17 -2.88 -5.76
CA SER A 159 -7.43 -4.05 -6.61
C SER A 159 -8.91 -4.30 -6.92
N GLY A 160 -9.83 -3.66 -6.20
CA GLY A 160 -11.24 -4.06 -6.25
C GLY A 160 -11.46 -5.52 -5.82
N PRO A 161 -12.44 -6.24 -6.40
CA PRO A 161 -12.70 -7.63 -6.07
C PRO A 161 -11.53 -8.57 -6.41
N SER A 162 -11.00 -9.27 -5.40
CA SER A 162 -9.96 -10.29 -5.60
C SER A 162 -10.49 -11.49 -6.37
N LEU A 163 -9.74 -11.96 -7.38
CA LEU A 163 -10.13 -13.14 -8.15
C LEU A 163 -9.95 -14.42 -7.32
N GLY A 164 -10.90 -15.33 -7.43
CA GLY A 164 -10.88 -16.65 -6.79
C GLY A 164 -11.64 -17.68 -7.60
N ILE A 165 -11.37 -18.96 -7.34
CA ILE A 165 -12.21 -20.05 -7.86
C ILE A 165 -13.48 -20.20 -7.02
N THR A 166 -14.53 -20.80 -7.57
CA THR A 166 -15.71 -21.21 -6.82
C THR A 166 -15.30 -22.09 -5.63
N GLY A 167 -15.74 -21.73 -4.42
CA GLY A 167 -15.41 -22.40 -3.16
C GLY A 167 -13.97 -22.20 -2.70
N GLY A 168 -13.19 -21.31 -3.33
CA GLY A 168 -11.82 -20.99 -2.97
C GLY A 168 -11.70 -20.01 -1.81
N HIS A 169 -10.46 -19.57 -1.53
CA HIS A 169 -10.17 -18.64 -0.43
C HIS A 169 -10.79 -17.26 -0.64
N CYS A 170 -10.81 -16.78 -1.88
CA CYS A 170 -11.41 -15.50 -2.24
C CYS A 170 -12.93 -15.59 -2.50
N ASP A 171 -13.58 -16.73 -2.19
CA ASP A 171 -15.04 -16.88 -2.26
C ASP A 171 -15.69 -16.85 -0.87
N ARG A 172 -17.00 -16.64 -0.83
CA ARG A 172 -17.79 -16.62 0.41
C ARG A 172 -18.29 -18.02 0.77
N ASN A 173 -17.55 -18.71 1.64
CA ASN A 173 -17.76 -20.12 1.98
C ASN A 173 -18.49 -20.36 3.30
N SER A 174 -18.87 -19.31 4.05
CA SER A 174 -19.42 -19.45 5.41
C SER A 174 -20.90 -19.77 5.44
N LEU A 175 -21.64 -19.40 4.40
CA LEU A 175 -23.07 -19.63 4.29
C LEU A 175 -23.38 -21.00 3.70
N ASN A 176 -24.55 -21.55 3.99
CA ASN A 176 -25.00 -22.80 3.39
C ASN A 176 -25.53 -22.58 1.96
N SER A 177 -25.61 -23.67 1.20
CA SER A 177 -25.93 -23.65 -0.24
C SER A 177 -27.28 -23.03 -0.61
N SER A 178 -28.20 -22.83 0.33
CA SER A 178 -29.50 -22.19 0.03
C SER A 178 -29.43 -20.68 -0.18
N PHE A 179 -28.29 -20.04 0.20
CA PHE A 179 -28.06 -18.62 -0.04
C PHE A 179 -27.47 -18.33 -1.42
N GLU A 180 -26.93 -19.35 -2.10
CA GLU A 180 -26.27 -19.21 -3.40
C GLU A 180 -25.23 -18.07 -3.45
N GLU A 181 -24.60 -17.77 -2.30
CA GLU A 181 -23.66 -16.66 -2.15
C GLU A 181 -22.37 -16.94 -2.90
N ARG A 182 -21.89 -15.92 -3.63
CA ARG A 182 -20.64 -15.96 -4.39
C ARG A 182 -19.98 -14.59 -4.32
N SER A 183 -18.65 -14.55 -4.13
CA SER A 183 -17.92 -13.29 -4.17
C SER A 183 -17.84 -12.70 -5.56
N ASP A 184 -17.83 -11.36 -5.66
CA ASP A 184 -17.78 -10.62 -6.94
C ASP A 184 -16.57 -10.99 -7.80
N GLY A 185 -15.46 -11.41 -7.18
CA GLY A 185 -14.21 -11.77 -7.84
C GLY A 185 -14.15 -13.20 -8.37
N VAL A 186 -15.16 -14.05 -8.08
CA VAL A 186 -15.08 -15.47 -8.46
C VAL A 186 -15.22 -15.65 -9.97
N ALA A 187 -14.20 -16.30 -10.56
CA ALA A 187 -14.11 -16.59 -11.99
C ALA A 187 -13.35 -17.91 -12.19
N ASP A 188 -14.00 -18.89 -12.84
CA ASP A 188 -13.45 -20.21 -13.14
C ASP A 188 -13.11 -20.33 -14.62
N GLY A 189 -11.89 -20.73 -14.91
CA GLY A 189 -11.36 -20.92 -16.25
C GLY A 189 -10.72 -19.67 -16.88
N PRO A 190 -9.82 -19.86 -17.87
CA PRO A 190 -9.00 -18.78 -18.43
C PRO A 190 -9.80 -17.62 -19.05
N TRP A 191 -10.96 -17.89 -19.64
CA TRP A 191 -11.79 -16.85 -20.24
C TRP A 191 -12.57 -16.03 -19.22
N ALA A 192 -13.08 -16.69 -18.16
CA ALA A 192 -13.82 -16.01 -17.11
C ALA A 192 -12.89 -15.06 -16.29
N VAL A 193 -11.65 -15.48 -16.00
CA VAL A 193 -10.68 -14.61 -15.32
C VAL A 193 -10.32 -13.38 -16.16
N ARG A 194 -10.15 -13.53 -17.49
CA ARG A 194 -9.90 -12.40 -18.39
C ARG A 194 -11.08 -11.42 -18.43
N GLU A 195 -12.31 -11.93 -18.53
CA GLU A 195 -13.51 -11.09 -18.48
C GLU A 195 -13.61 -10.32 -17.18
N LYS A 196 -13.32 -10.97 -16.02
CA LYS A 196 -13.35 -10.34 -14.72
C LYS A 196 -12.28 -9.26 -14.57
N ILE A 197 -11.06 -9.48 -15.07
CA ILE A 197 -9.98 -8.48 -15.08
C ILE A 197 -10.41 -7.25 -15.88
N ARG A 198 -10.95 -7.42 -17.09
CA ARG A 198 -11.48 -6.31 -17.91
C ARG A 198 -12.57 -5.53 -17.18
N THR A 199 -13.42 -6.23 -16.44
CA THR A 199 -14.46 -5.63 -15.62
C THR A 199 -13.84 -4.80 -14.48
N ASN A 200 -12.85 -5.34 -13.78
CA ASN A 200 -12.15 -4.62 -12.71
C ASN A 200 -11.42 -3.38 -13.28
N VAL A 201 -10.71 -3.51 -14.39
CA VAL A 201 -10.06 -2.38 -15.10
C VAL A 201 -11.08 -1.31 -15.51
N LYS A 202 -12.24 -1.71 -16.04
CA LYS A 202 -13.34 -0.79 -16.39
C LYS A 202 -13.77 0.05 -15.20
N TYR A 203 -13.77 -0.52 -13.99
CA TYR A 203 -14.17 0.19 -12.77
C TYR A 203 -13.00 0.87 -12.05
N GLY A 204 -11.82 0.90 -12.66
CA GLY A 204 -10.73 1.79 -12.27
C GLY A 204 -9.77 1.21 -11.25
N VAL A 205 -9.56 -0.12 -11.22
CA VAL A 205 -8.52 -0.72 -10.37
C VAL A 205 -7.11 -0.42 -10.87
N ASP A 206 -6.15 -0.40 -9.96
CA ASP A 206 -4.73 -0.13 -10.24
C ASP A 206 -3.92 -1.41 -10.41
N LEU A 207 -4.37 -2.51 -9.83
CA LEU A 207 -3.72 -3.82 -9.87
C LEU A 207 -4.75 -4.95 -9.87
N THR A 208 -4.29 -6.15 -10.18
CA THR A 208 -5.07 -7.39 -10.03
C THR A 208 -4.61 -8.15 -8.80
N LYS A 209 -5.53 -8.57 -7.94
CA LYS A 209 -5.29 -9.54 -6.85
C LYS A 209 -6.01 -10.84 -7.14
N PHE A 210 -5.35 -11.97 -6.90
CA PHE A 210 -6.00 -13.28 -6.93
C PHE A 210 -5.54 -14.21 -5.82
N CYS A 211 -6.34 -15.26 -5.54
CA CYS A 211 -6.03 -16.29 -4.56
C CYS A 211 -5.49 -17.55 -5.26
N ALA A 212 -4.15 -17.72 -5.26
CA ALA A 212 -3.49 -18.88 -5.84
C ALA A 212 -3.65 -20.15 -4.99
N THR A 213 -3.81 -19.98 -3.66
CA THR A 213 -3.96 -21.09 -2.71
C THR A 213 -5.09 -20.86 -1.71
N GLY A 214 -5.50 -21.91 -1.03
CA GLY A 214 -6.30 -21.81 0.18
C GLY A 214 -5.54 -21.08 1.28
N GLY A 215 -6.26 -20.30 2.10
CA GLY A 215 -5.73 -19.48 3.18
C GLY A 215 -6.34 -19.76 4.54
N VAL A 216 -5.98 -18.91 5.52
CA VAL A 216 -6.40 -19.06 6.91
C VAL A 216 -7.88 -18.70 7.10
N PHE A 217 -8.32 -17.55 6.60
CA PHE A 217 -9.62 -16.97 6.90
C PHE A 217 -10.77 -17.42 5.98
N SER A 218 -10.67 -18.58 5.35
CA SER A 218 -11.74 -19.20 4.57
C SER A 218 -12.17 -20.54 5.15
N LYS A 219 -13.50 -20.79 5.21
CA LYS A 219 -14.06 -22.04 5.67
C LYS A 219 -13.88 -23.15 4.63
N GLY A 220 -13.52 -24.35 5.07
CA GLY A 220 -13.47 -25.56 4.21
C GLY A 220 -12.32 -25.61 3.22
N THR A 221 -11.45 -24.60 3.15
CA THR A 221 -10.22 -24.65 2.35
C THR A 221 -9.05 -25.18 3.19
N LYS A 222 -8.15 -25.91 2.57
CA LYS A 222 -6.88 -26.31 3.21
C LYS A 222 -5.82 -25.26 2.88
N VAL A 223 -5.15 -24.74 3.91
CA VAL A 223 -4.07 -23.78 3.74
C VAL A 223 -3.00 -24.32 2.81
N GLY A 224 -2.60 -23.50 1.83
CA GLY A 224 -1.55 -23.83 0.89
C GLY A 224 -1.93 -24.75 -0.27
N MET A 225 -3.14 -25.32 -0.28
CA MET A 225 -3.60 -26.10 -1.46
C MET A 225 -3.82 -25.16 -2.64
N THR A 226 -3.19 -25.47 -3.77
CA THR A 226 -3.34 -24.71 -5.02
C THR A 226 -4.80 -24.71 -5.47
N GLN A 227 -5.30 -23.55 -5.89
CA GLN A 227 -6.69 -23.36 -6.29
C GLN A 227 -6.85 -23.13 -7.78
N TYR A 228 -6.14 -22.18 -8.36
CA TYR A 228 -6.09 -22.01 -9.81
C TYR A 228 -5.10 -22.98 -10.47
N THR A 229 -5.41 -23.41 -11.68
CA THR A 229 -4.46 -24.10 -12.55
C THR A 229 -3.38 -23.13 -13.04
N LEU A 230 -2.26 -23.65 -13.55
CA LEU A 230 -1.23 -22.79 -14.14
C LEU A 230 -1.77 -22.01 -15.35
N GLU A 231 -2.58 -22.64 -16.20
CA GLU A 231 -3.21 -21.99 -17.37
C GLU A 231 -4.09 -20.80 -16.97
N GLU A 232 -4.84 -20.91 -15.87
CA GLU A 232 -5.66 -19.82 -15.35
C GLU A 232 -4.78 -18.69 -14.78
N MET A 233 -3.71 -19.02 -14.03
CA MET A 233 -2.77 -18.03 -13.52
C MET A 233 -2.04 -17.28 -14.64
N GLU A 234 -1.61 -17.99 -15.68
CA GLU A 234 -1.02 -17.37 -16.89
C GLU A 234 -2.01 -16.45 -17.60
N ALA A 235 -3.29 -16.84 -17.67
CA ALA A 235 -4.33 -15.98 -18.24
C ALA A 235 -4.59 -14.74 -17.39
N ILE A 236 -4.51 -14.85 -16.05
CA ILE A 236 -4.63 -13.70 -15.13
C ILE A 236 -3.48 -12.72 -15.36
N VAL A 237 -2.25 -13.21 -15.39
CA VAL A 237 -1.07 -12.36 -15.56
C VAL A 237 -1.03 -11.70 -16.92
N ASP A 238 -1.23 -12.46 -18.00
CA ASP A 238 -1.22 -11.97 -19.39
C ASP A 238 -2.27 -10.86 -19.59
N GLU A 239 -3.51 -11.08 -19.13
CA GLU A 239 -4.56 -10.09 -19.28
C GLU A 239 -4.28 -8.83 -18.44
N SER A 240 -3.81 -8.99 -17.20
CA SER A 240 -3.50 -7.87 -16.31
C SER A 240 -2.36 -7.01 -16.87
N HIS A 241 -1.26 -7.64 -17.28
CA HIS A 241 -0.11 -6.93 -17.85
C HIS A 241 -0.45 -6.26 -19.19
N THR A 242 -1.34 -6.87 -20.02
CA THR A 242 -1.86 -6.23 -21.24
C THR A 242 -2.55 -4.90 -20.93
N HIS A 243 -3.17 -4.77 -19.77
CA HIS A 243 -3.80 -3.54 -19.29
C HIS A 243 -2.87 -2.67 -18.42
N GLY A 244 -1.57 -2.98 -18.35
CA GLY A 244 -0.60 -2.26 -17.52
C GLY A 244 -0.87 -2.38 -16.03
N ARG A 245 -1.48 -3.47 -15.57
CA ARG A 245 -1.81 -3.73 -14.17
C ARG A 245 -0.87 -4.79 -13.60
N LYS A 246 -0.21 -4.46 -12.48
CA LYS A 246 0.59 -5.43 -11.72
C LYS A 246 -0.31 -6.48 -11.07
N VAL A 247 0.27 -7.65 -10.76
CA VAL A 247 -0.47 -8.82 -10.24
C VAL A 247 0.08 -9.25 -8.89
N ALA A 248 -0.80 -9.30 -7.89
CA ALA A 248 -0.52 -9.77 -6.54
C ALA A 248 -1.21 -11.13 -6.31
N ALA A 249 -0.46 -12.15 -5.89
CA ALA A 249 -0.97 -13.50 -5.67
C ALA A 249 -0.94 -13.90 -4.19
N HIS A 250 -2.10 -14.05 -3.54
CA HIS A 250 -2.18 -14.71 -2.24
C HIS A 250 -1.72 -16.16 -2.38
N ALA A 251 -0.65 -16.55 -1.71
CA ALA A 251 -0.14 -17.91 -1.76
C ALA A 251 0.62 -18.29 -0.48
N HIS A 252 0.12 -19.31 0.23
CA HIS A 252 0.82 -19.91 1.36
C HIS A 252 1.66 -21.12 0.95
N GLY A 253 1.08 -22.01 0.14
CA GLY A 253 1.70 -23.29 -0.21
C GLY A 253 2.75 -23.19 -1.30
N ASN A 254 3.87 -23.88 -1.13
CA ASN A 254 5.04 -23.82 -1.99
C ASN A 254 4.74 -24.11 -3.47
N GLU A 255 3.90 -25.10 -3.75
CA GLU A 255 3.50 -25.43 -5.13
C GLU A 255 2.71 -24.28 -5.78
N GLY A 256 1.76 -23.65 -5.04
CA GLY A 256 1.01 -22.49 -5.52
C GLY A 256 1.90 -21.27 -5.73
N ILE A 257 2.87 -21.05 -4.83
CA ILE A 257 3.88 -19.99 -4.95
C ILE A 257 4.68 -20.18 -6.24
N LYS A 258 5.25 -21.37 -6.46
CA LYS A 258 6.02 -21.67 -7.67
C LYS A 258 5.21 -21.50 -8.95
N ARG A 259 3.96 -21.95 -8.98
CA ARG A 259 3.07 -21.75 -10.14
C ARG A 259 2.78 -20.28 -10.40
N ALA A 260 2.51 -19.50 -9.35
CA ALA A 260 2.28 -18.06 -9.48
C ALA A 260 3.54 -17.33 -10.02
N ILE A 261 4.74 -17.70 -9.52
CA ILE A 261 6.01 -17.18 -10.04
C ILE A 261 6.22 -17.60 -11.51
N ILE A 262 5.92 -18.86 -11.88
CA ILE A 262 6.00 -19.33 -13.27
C ILE A 262 5.06 -18.53 -14.17
N ALA A 263 3.85 -18.26 -13.72
CA ALA A 263 2.87 -17.44 -14.45
C ALA A 263 3.32 -15.99 -14.63
N GLY A 264 4.26 -15.49 -13.81
CA GLY A 264 4.86 -14.16 -13.96
C GLY A 264 4.21 -13.07 -13.07
N VAL A 265 3.72 -13.42 -11.88
CA VAL A 265 3.18 -12.44 -10.94
C VAL A 265 4.24 -11.47 -10.45
N ASP A 266 3.84 -10.23 -10.15
CA ASP A 266 4.72 -9.19 -9.64
C ASP A 266 5.01 -9.36 -8.13
N SER A 267 4.03 -9.86 -7.36
CA SER A 267 4.23 -10.15 -5.93
C SER A 267 3.52 -11.41 -5.45
N ILE A 268 4.15 -12.07 -4.48
CA ILE A 268 3.55 -13.16 -3.69
C ILE A 268 3.22 -12.61 -2.31
N GLU A 269 1.97 -12.73 -1.93
CA GLU A 269 1.46 -12.30 -0.63
C GLU A 269 1.57 -13.45 0.37
N HIS A 270 1.94 -13.15 1.62
CA HIS A 270 2.15 -14.09 2.73
C HIS A 270 3.34 -15.03 2.57
N ALA A 271 3.49 -15.73 1.45
CA ALA A 271 4.60 -16.62 1.12
C ALA A 271 5.00 -17.61 2.25
N SER A 272 4.02 -18.20 2.95
CA SER A 272 4.22 -18.81 4.26
C SER A 272 5.03 -20.12 4.26
N PHE A 273 5.08 -20.86 3.14
CA PHE A 273 5.74 -22.16 3.06
C PHE A 273 6.81 -22.16 1.95
N LEU A 274 7.65 -21.12 1.91
CA LEU A 274 8.76 -21.02 0.97
C LEU A 274 9.81 -22.12 1.21
N ASP A 275 10.35 -22.64 0.11
CA ASP A 275 11.65 -23.31 0.08
C ASP A 275 12.67 -22.45 -0.68
N GLU A 276 13.95 -22.84 -0.59
CA GLU A 276 15.04 -22.12 -1.29
C GLU A 276 14.84 -22.06 -2.81
N GLU A 277 14.20 -23.07 -3.40
CA GLU A 277 13.94 -23.11 -4.85
C GLU A 277 12.92 -22.01 -5.22
N ALA A 278 11.83 -21.87 -4.48
CA ALA A 278 10.82 -20.85 -4.70
C ALA A 278 11.40 -19.43 -4.51
N VAL A 279 12.26 -19.23 -3.51
CA VAL A 279 12.98 -17.95 -3.33
C VAL A 279 13.86 -17.63 -4.53
N ARG A 280 14.70 -18.59 -4.98
CA ARG A 280 15.56 -18.40 -6.17
C ARG A 280 14.74 -18.10 -7.43
N MET A 281 13.65 -18.83 -7.66
CA MET A 281 12.77 -18.57 -8.79
C MET A 281 12.18 -17.14 -8.74
N GLY A 282 11.76 -16.69 -7.56
CA GLY A 282 11.25 -15.33 -7.38
C GLY A 282 12.32 -14.28 -7.67
N MET A 283 13.54 -14.47 -7.15
CA MET A 283 14.67 -13.57 -7.41
C MET A 283 15.04 -13.49 -8.90
N GLU A 284 15.09 -14.64 -9.60
CA GLU A 284 15.39 -14.72 -11.03
C GLU A 284 14.34 -14.02 -11.90
N ARG A 285 13.09 -13.97 -11.45
CA ARG A 285 11.97 -13.36 -12.19
C ARG A 285 11.64 -11.95 -11.72
N GLY A 286 12.32 -11.45 -10.68
CA GLY A 286 12.06 -10.13 -10.10
C GLY A 286 10.78 -10.05 -9.30
N THR A 287 10.22 -11.19 -8.87
CA THR A 287 9.00 -11.25 -8.04
C THR A 287 9.31 -10.77 -6.62
N PHE A 288 8.46 -9.89 -6.09
CA PHE A 288 8.53 -9.42 -4.71
C PHE A 288 7.78 -10.37 -3.76
N PHE A 289 8.20 -10.39 -2.49
CA PHE A 289 7.50 -11.13 -1.43
C PHE A 289 6.91 -10.13 -0.44
N ALA A 290 5.59 -10.01 -0.42
CA ALA A 290 4.85 -9.16 0.51
C ALA A 290 4.44 -10.00 1.74
N MET A 291 5.26 -9.98 2.79
CA MET A 291 5.16 -10.92 3.89
C MET A 291 4.73 -10.23 5.19
N ASP A 292 3.56 -10.61 5.68
CA ASP A 292 2.93 -10.17 6.91
C ASP A 292 3.24 -11.16 8.05
N ILE A 293 3.90 -10.71 9.11
CA ILE A 293 4.33 -11.60 10.22
C ILE A 293 3.80 -11.19 11.59
N TYR A 294 3.25 -9.97 11.73
CA TYR A 294 2.60 -9.53 12.96
C TYR A 294 1.17 -10.09 13.10
N ASN A 295 0.44 -10.24 12.02
CA ASN A 295 -0.97 -10.67 12.03
C ASN A 295 -1.17 -12.00 12.76
N THR A 296 -0.22 -12.95 12.69
CA THR A 296 -0.23 -14.20 13.45
C THR A 296 -0.29 -13.98 14.96
N GLU A 297 0.51 -13.04 15.50
CA GLU A 297 0.52 -12.76 16.94
C GLU A 297 -0.85 -12.25 17.37
N TYR A 298 -1.40 -11.29 16.65
CA TYR A 298 -2.72 -10.73 16.92
C TYR A 298 -3.84 -11.78 16.81
N THR A 299 -3.84 -12.58 15.73
CA THR A 299 -4.87 -13.61 15.51
C THR A 299 -4.85 -14.68 16.60
N LEU A 300 -3.69 -15.14 17.04
CA LEU A 300 -3.58 -16.15 18.09
C LEU A 300 -3.93 -15.60 19.48
N GLU A 301 -3.67 -14.32 19.73
CA GLU A 301 -3.96 -13.64 21.00
C GLU A 301 -5.43 -13.21 21.11
N ARG A 302 -5.97 -12.59 20.06
CA ARG A 302 -7.26 -11.89 20.10
C ARG A 302 -8.34 -12.51 19.22
N GLY A 303 -7.99 -13.44 18.33
CA GLY A 303 -8.91 -13.98 17.33
C GLY A 303 -10.16 -14.62 17.93
N ALA A 304 -10.03 -15.38 19.00
CA ALA A 304 -11.17 -16.01 19.67
C ALA A 304 -12.15 -14.96 20.24
N GLU A 305 -11.64 -13.88 20.84
CA GLU A 305 -12.44 -12.76 21.36
C GLU A 305 -13.18 -12.03 20.22
N ASN A 306 -12.57 -11.95 19.04
CA ASN A 306 -13.12 -11.31 17.83
C ASN A 306 -14.05 -12.24 17.04
N GLY A 307 -14.35 -13.43 17.56
CA GLY A 307 -15.26 -14.39 16.95
C GLY A 307 -14.66 -15.18 15.77
N VAL A 308 -13.33 -15.21 15.64
CA VAL A 308 -12.66 -16.07 14.64
C VAL A 308 -12.93 -17.53 14.97
N PRO A 309 -13.45 -18.34 14.02
CA PRO A 309 -13.71 -19.74 14.24
C PRO A 309 -12.44 -20.53 14.63
N GLU A 310 -12.58 -21.54 15.48
CA GLU A 310 -11.45 -22.35 15.93
C GLU A 310 -10.71 -23.05 14.77
N GLU A 311 -11.43 -23.44 13.71
CA GLU A 311 -10.83 -23.94 12.46
C GLU A 311 -9.77 -22.97 11.92
N ASN A 312 -10.08 -21.68 11.85
CA ASN A 312 -9.19 -20.63 11.33
C ASN A 312 -8.02 -20.37 12.29
N ILE A 313 -8.27 -20.36 13.61
CA ILE A 313 -7.20 -20.23 14.62
C ILE A 313 -6.22 -21.40 14.54
N ASN A 314 -6.72 -22.63 14.30
CA ASN A 314 -5.87 -23.80 14.12
C ASN A 314 -5.03 -23.72 12.85
N LYS A 315 -5.59 -23.21 11.74
CA LYS A 315 -4.84 -22.92 10.52
C LYS A 315 -3.74 -21.88 10.78
N GLU A 316 -4.03 -20.84 11.55
CA GLU A 316 -3.03 -19.81 11.91
C GLU A 316 -1.87 -20.40 12.73
N ARG A 317 -2.15 -21.30 13.68
CA ARG A 317 -1.09 -22.00 14.43
C ARG A 317 -0.16 -22.81 13.51
N GLU A 318 -0.72 -23.45 12.47
CA GLU A 318 0.06 -24.19 11.46
C GLU A 318 0.92 -23.25 10.62
N VAL A 319 0.36 -22.12 10.18
CA VAL A 319 1.00 -21.15 9.29
C VAL A 319 2.09 -20.35 10.00
N GLY A 320 1.79 -19.80 11.16
CA GLY A 320 2.58 -18.73 11.77
C GLY A 320 4.05 -19.05 12.02
N THR A 321 4.37 -20.26 12.51
CA THR A 321 5.78 -20.66 12.71
C THR A 321 6.53 -20.80 11.39
N ARG A 322 5.89 -21.42 10.39
CA ARG A 322 6.51 -21.65 9.08
C ARG A 322 6.67 -20.36 8.29
N GLN A 323 5.71 -19.45 8.38
CA GLN A 323 5.78 -18.14 7.72
C GLN A 323 6.99 -17.33 8.22
N ARG A 324 7.26 -17.34 9.52
CA ARG A 324 8.43 -16.67 10.10
C ARG A 324 9.76 -17.29 9.62
N GLN A 325 9.81 -18.63 9.51
CA GLN A 325 10.96 -19.31 8.92
C GLN A 325 11.14 -18.94 7.44
N SER A 326 10.05 -18.87 6.68
CA SER A 326 10.06 -18.44 5.28
C SER A 326 10.50 -16.99 5.13
N PHE A 327 10.07 -16.12 6.04
CA PHE A 327 10.52 -14.72 6.08
C PHE A 327 12.04 -14.64 6.29
N THR A 328 12.55 -15.31 7.34
CA THR A 328 13.99 -15.35 7.61
C THR A 328 14.76 -15.89 6.40
N LEU A 329 14.30 -16.99 5.80
CA LEU A 329 14.92 -17.57 4.60
C LEU A 329 14.97 -16.59 3.43
N ALA A 330 13.87 -15.89 3.14
CA ALA A 330 13.79 -14.91 2.04
C ALA A 330 14.75 -13.74 2.28
N VAL A 331 14.83 -13.23 3.51
CA VAL A 331 15.75 -12.15 3.91
C VAL A 331 17.21 -12.61 3.80
N GLU A 332 17.56 -13.78 4.36
CA GLU A 332 18.92 -14.32 4.31
C GLU A 332 19.43 -14.57 2.88
N MET A 333 18.52 -14.96 1.97
CA MET A 333 18.85 -15.15 0.56
C MET A 333 18.91 -13.84 -0.24
N GLY A 334 18.54 -12.70 0.35
CA GLY A 334 18.55 -11.38 -0.31
C GLY A 334 17.39 -11.18 -1.31
N ALA A 335 16.27 -11.85 -1.09
CA ALA A 335 15.07 -11.63 -1.89
C ALA A 335 14.44 -10.25 -1.63
N LYS A 336 13.66 -9.73 -2.58
CA LYS A 336 12.91 -8.49 -2.44
C LYS A 336 11.69 -8.70 -1.53
N VAL A 337 11.89 -8.56 -0.22
CA VAL A 337 10.81 -8.65 0.78
C VAL A 337 10.31 -7.24 1.09
N VAL A 338 9.07 -6.94 0.69
CA VAL A 338 8.42 -5.65 0.93
C VAL A 338 7.57 -5.67 2.19
N PHE A 339 7.43 -4.50 2.81
CA PHE A 339 6.58 -4.30 3.99
C PHE A 339 5.11 -4.55 3.64
N ALA A 340 4.50 -5.43 4.37
CA ALA A 340 3.11 -5.84 4.19
C ALA A 340 2.53 -6.28 5.53
N THR A 341 1.27 -6.00 5.81
CA THR A 341 0.73 -6.17 7.15
C THR A 341 -0.52 -7.04 7.24
N ASP A 342 -1.31 -7.11 6.18
CA ASP A 342 -2.66 -7.67 6.16
C ASP A 342 -3.59 -6.95 7.16
N SER A 343 -3.38 -5.62 7.36
CA SER A 343 -4.22 -4.81 8.25
C SER A 343 -5.68 -4.83 7.78
N GLY A 344 -6.59 -4.94 8.75
CA GLY A 344 -7.98 -5.37 8.55
C GLY A 344 -8.22 -6.71 9.23
N VAL A 345 -7.23 -7.61 9.25
CA VAL A 345 -7.17 -8.77 10.16
C VAL A 345 -6.90 -8.31 11.58
N TYR A 346 -6.13 -7.26 11.75
CA TYR A 346 -5.94 -6.54 13.01
C TYR A 346 -6.25 -5.04 12.81
N PRO A 347 -6.34 -4.22 13.90
CA PRO A 347 -6.76 -2.82 13.79
C PRO A 347 -5.83 -1.99 12.91
N HIS A 348 -6.41 -1.18 12.03
CA HIS A 348 -5.69 -0.15 11.30
C HIS A 348 -5.11 0.88 12.28
N GLY A 349 -3.91 1.35 11.99
CA GLY A 349 -3.11 2.19 12.89
C GLY A 349 -2.04 1.39 13.65
N ASP A 350 -2.18 0.07 13.77
CA ASP A 350 -1.18 -0.85 14.35
C ASP A 350 -0.16 -1.37 13.32
N ASN A 351 -0.19 -0.87 12.08
CA ASN A 351 0.67 -1.31 10.97
C ASN A 351 2.17 -1.25 11.33
N GLY A 352 2.60 -0.24 12.07
CA GLY A 352 3.99 -0.04 12.52
C GLY A 352 4.55 -1.20 13.35
N LYS A 353 3.69 -1.98 14.02
CA LYS A 353 4.10 -3.16 14.81
C LYS A 353 4.80 -4.23 13.98
N GLN A 354 4.62 -4.23 12.67
CA GLN A 354 5.32 -5.13 11.74
C GLN A 354 6.84 -4.87 11.73
N PHE A 355 7.32 -3.63 11.93
CA PHE A 355 8.74 -3.29 11.88
C PHE A 355 9.57 -4.06 12.89
N ALA A 356 9.17 -4.06 14.16
CA ALA A 356 9.89 -4.79 15.21
C ALA A 356 9.92 -6.31 14.94
N ARG A 357 8.89 -6.85 14.27
CA ARG A 357 8.83 -8.26 13.87
C ARG A 357 9.76 -8.54 12.69
N ALA A 358 9.81 -7.64 11.70
CA ALA A 358 10.73 -7.76 10.57
C ALA A 358 12.20 -7.82 11.05
N VAL A 359 12.57 -6.95 11.97
CA VAL A 359 13.93 -6.96 12.58
C VAL A 359 14.16 -8.23 13.41
N ARG A 360 13.22 -8.61 14.24
CA ARG A 360 13.30 -9.84 15.05
C ARG A 360 13.53 -11.11 14.21
N PHE A 361 12.99 -11.13 12.99
CA PHE A 361 13.07 -12.30 12.10
C PHE A 361 14.09 -12.16 10.97
N GLY A 362 15.05 -11.23 11.08
CA GLY A 362 16.26 -11.26 10.29
C GLY A 362 16.60 -10.02 9.47
N MET A 363 15.70 -9.04 9.32
CA MET A 363 16.06 -7.76 8.71
C MET A 363 16.93 -6.92 9.66
N THR A 364 17.85 -6.15 9.10
CA THR A 364 18.42 -5.01 9.83
C THR A 364 17.39 -3.88 9.91
N PRO A 365 17.51 -2.92 10.86
CA PRO A 365 16.62 -1.75 10.89
C PRO A 365 16.59 -1.01 9.54
N VAL A 366 17.75 -0.81 8.90
CA VAL A 366 17.85 -0.21 7.55
C VAL A 366 17.00 -0.98 6.53
N GLN A 367 17.15 -2.31 6.47
CA GLN A 367 16.37 -3.14 5.55
C GLN A 367 14.87 -3.07 5.83
N ALA A 368 14.47 -3.03 7.10
CA ALA A 368 13.06 -2.91 7.48
C ALA A 368 12.45 -1.58 7.01
N ILE A 369 13.16 -0.46 7.16
CA ILE A 369 12.72 0.85 6.68
C ILE A 369 12.72 0.88 5.14
N GLN A 370 13.76 0.38 4.48
CA GLN A 370 13.82 0.30 3.01
C GLN A 370 12.70 -0.58 2.45
N SER A 371 12.32 -1.66 3.15
CA SER A 371 11.21 -2.52 2.75
C SER A 371 9.85 -1.80 2.74
N ALA A 372 9.71 -0.73 3.53
CA ALA A 372 8.51 0.10 3.65
C ALA A 372 8.63 1.45 2.89
N THR A 373 9.71 1.69 2.18
CA THR A 373 9.98 2.95 1.48
C THR A 373 10.42 2.70 0.03
N SER A 374 11.71 2.73 -0.26
CA SER A 374 12.23 2.63 -1.63
C SER A 374 11.86 1.31 -2.32
N LEU A 375 11.89 0.17 -1.62
CA LEU A 375 11.57 -1.13 -2.21
C LEU A 375 10.07 -1.29 -2.50
N THR A 376 9.20 -0.72 -1.68
CA THR A 376 7.75 -0.68 -1.94
C THR A 376 7.39 0.25 -3.09
N ALA A 377 8.09 1.38 -3.23
CA ALA A 377 7.94 2.26 -4.38
C ALA A 377 8.27 1.53 -5.69
N GLU A 378 9.35 0.73 -5.70
CA GLU A 378 9.72 -0.11 -6.84
C GLU A 378 8.65 -1.15 -7.17
N LEU A 379 8.06 -1.82 -6.16
CA LEU A 379 6.94 -2.75 -6.41
C LEU A 379 5.76 -2.04 -7.07
N LEU A 380 5.42 -0.83 -6.63
CA LEU A 380 4.32 -0.06 -7.23
C LEU A 380 4.67 0.49 -8.63
N GLY A 381 5.95 0.67 -8.95
CA GLY A 381 6.43 1.43 -10.11
C GLY A 381 6.20 2.93 -9.93
N TRP A 382 6.34 3.43 -8.69
CA TRP A 382 6.15 4.81 -8.28
C TRP A 382 7.43 5.41 -7.67
N GLU A 383 8.60 4.84 -7.97
CA GLU A 383 9.90 5.28 -7.47
C GLU A 383 10.30 6.70 -7.90
N ASP A 384 9.61 7.26 -8.89
CA ASP A 384 9.70 8.64 -9.34
C ASP A 384 8.66 9.57 -8.68
N GLN A 385 7.89 9.07 -7.72
CA GLN A 385 6.83 9.81 -7.03
C GLN A 385 6.95 9.78 -5.51
N VAL A 386 7.26 8.61 -4.93
CA VAL A 386 7.28 8.36 -3.48
C VAL A 386 8.44 7.45 -3.06
N GLY A 387 8.62 7.27 -1.75
CA GLY A 387 9.55 6.29 -1.19
C GLY A 387 10.95 6.83 -0.87
N ALA A 388 11.22 8.09 -1.17
CA ALA A 388 12.45 8.80 -0.78
C ALA A 388 12.13 10.28 -0.48
N ILE A 389 13.07 10.97 0.14
CA ILE A 389 13.04 12.44 0.30
C ILE A 389 14.08 12.98 -0.69
N GLU A 390 13.61 13.27 -1.90
CA GLU A 390 14.44 13.72 -3.02
C GLU A 390 13.70 14.77 -3.87
N GLU A 391 14.43 15.62 -4.55
CA GLU A 391 13.88 16.63 -5.47
C GLU A 391 12.94 15.99 -6.51
N GLY A 392 11.77 16.58 -6.67
CA GLY A 392 10.72 16.15 -7.61
C GLY A 392 9.73 15.16 -7.04
N LEU A 393 10.00 14.48 -5.92
CA LEU A 393 9.10 13.54 -5.29
C LEU A 393 8.01 14.26 -4.46
N TYR A 394 6.91 13.56 -4.17
CA TYR A 394 5.91 14.08 -3.24
C TYR A 394 6.51 14.32 -1.86
N ALA A 395 6.10 15.40 -1.22
CA ALA A 395 6.45 15.69 0.16
C ALA A 395 5.63 14.78 1.11
N ASP A 396 5.94 13.47 1.06
CA ASP A 396 5.43 12.44 1.95
C ASP A 396 6.51 12.15 2.99
N ILE A 397 6.38 12.72 4.19
CA ILE A 397 7.43 12.78 5.22
C ILE A 397 6.86 12.39 6.57
N ILE A 398 7.59 11.58 7.31
CA ILE A 398 7.31 11.27 8.71
C ILE A 398 8.50 11.61 9.60
N ALA A 399 8.24 11.79 10.90
CA ALA A 399 9.31 11.90 11.87
C ALA A 399 8.95 11.17 13.16
N VAL A 400 9.99 10.67 13.84
CA VAL A 400 9.95 10.06 15.17
C VAL A 400 10.96 10.76 16.07
N HIS A 401 10.76 10.69 17.38
CA HIS A 401 11.63 11.36 18.34
C HIS A 401 12.97 10.64 18.52
N GLY A 402 12.97 9.31 18.63
CA GLY A 402 14.16 8.48 18.77
C GLY A 402 14.81 8.09 17.43
N ASP A 403 15.93 7.39 17.51
CA ASP A 403 16.61 6.84 16.33
C ASP A 403 16.06 5.44 16.01
N PRO A 404 15.30 5.26 14.92
CA PRO A 404 14.73 3.95 14.57
C PRO A 404 15.77 2.94 14.09
N LEU A 405 17.02 3.36 13.87
CA LEU A 405 18.12 2.43 13.57
C LEU A 405 18.68 1.80 14.85
N ASP A 406 18.53 2.47 16.01
CA ASP A 406 18.87 1.94 17.33
C ASP A 406 17.68 1.18 17.93
N ASP A 407 16.46 1.73 17.83
CA ASP A 407 15.21 1.08 18.27
C ASP A 407 14.12 1.22 17.21
N ILE A 408 13.94 0.19 16.41
CA ILE A 408 12.95 0.19 15.33
C ILE A 408 11.50 0.34 15.79
N SER A 409 11.21 0.12 17.08
CA SER A 409 9.89 0.30 17.67
C SER A 409 9.44 1.77 17.75
N GLU A 410 10.33 2.74 17.57
CA GLU A 410 9.98 4.16 17.39
C GLU A 410 8.97 4.35 16.25
N LEU A 411 9.00 3.51 15.22
CA LEU A 411 8.04 3.53 14.11
C LEU A 411 6.64 2.96 14.46
N GLU A 412 6.44 2.51 15.69
CA GLU A 412 5.10 2.13 16.19
C GLU A 412 4.27 3.35 16.66
N ASP A 413 4.90 4.50 16.96
CA ASP A 413 4.24 5.75 17.37
C ASP A 413 4.90 6.98 16.70
N VAL A 414 4.62 7.19 15.43
CA VAL A 414 5.13 8.31 14.64
C VAL A 414 4.60 9.64 15.18
N ASP A 415 5.46 10.66 15.34
CA ASP A 415 5.13 11.96 15.93
C ASP A 415 4.67 12.99 14.88
N PHE A 416 5.23 12.96 13.70
CA PHE A 416 4.92 13.87 12.59
C PHE A 416 4.54 13.08 11.33
N VAL A 417 3.49 13.54 10.64
CA VAL A 417 3.04 12.98 9.35
C VAL A 417 2.67 14.10 8.40
N MET A 418 3.36 14.16 7.29
CA MET A 418 3.04 15.00 6.12
C MET A 418 2.78 14.09 4.92
N LYS A 419 1.76 14.40 4.12
CA LYS A 419 1.49 13.76 2.83
C LYS A 419 1.17 14.81 1.79
N GLY A 420 1.95 14.84 0.69
CA GLY A 420 1.80 15.83 -0.37
C GLY A 420 1.84 17.27 0.15
N GLY A 421 2.83 17.61 1.00
CA GLY A 421 2.99 18.93 1.59
C GLY A 421 2.01 19.29 2.72
N VAL A 422 0.96 18.50 2.94
CA VAL A 422 -0.05 18.76 3.98
C VAL A 422 0.29 18.02 5.26
N VAL A 423 0.35 18.74 6.39
CA VAL A 423 0.58 18.17 7.72
C VAL A 423 -0.72 17.59 8.27
N TYR A 424 -0.72 16.31 8.60
CA TYR A 424 -1.84 15.58 9.20
C TYR A 424 -1.65 15.32 10.69
N LYS A 425 -0.40 15.18 11.14
CA LYS A 425 -0.05 14.95 12.53
C LYS A 425 1.20 15.75 12.91
N SER A 426 1.16 16.41 14.06
CA SER A 426 2.32 17.04 14.69
C SER A 426 2.10 16.99 16.20
N LYS A 427 2.96 16.27 16.94
CA LYS A 427 2.93 16.17 18.41
C LYS A 427 3.87 17.20 19.03
#